data_bde6c1b16d4302d92e7e35b5b352996b
#
_entry.id   bde6c1b16d4302d92e7e35b5b352996b
#
_cell.length_a   1.000
_cell.length_b   1.000
_cell.length_c   1.000
_cell.angle_alpha   90.00
_cell.angle_beta   90.00
_cell.angle_gamma   90.00
#
_symmetry.space_group_name_H-M   'P 1'
#
loop_
_entity.id
_entity.type
_entity.pdbx_description
1 polymer ?
#
loop_
_entity_poly.entity_id
_entity_poly.type
_entity_poly.pdbx_seq_one_letter_code
_entity_poly.pdbx_strand_id
1 'polypeptide(L)'
;MRPQFNLNAVHTSHGIPNANQLREFGVGTICVALSFPLWPSLPALFEGFIICALLGLCYLQRARVFYLGLIFGLIFFTYNSTVWQNHSAFIKQTPQWQILGLIEDIKMTSQRTIVKVSVIAPKALSEQTFQLIDSDPQKEYQHGQHWLLSVTIVPVPEHWHATKPYQRSLFGQNISATGWVHNALLQDHAQSIRGQLFSEVQRFGVSKDSWLPALLLGIKPVESEFSSALKNAGIIHLFVISGLHFAVVAGGFYWFLKRIDVMTYTRLSNRQSRLLICLALILAGYFYVDVVGAQGPAQRAFVAMCIGLLLRWLYVRVRFSDLLLWVFFYLVLTDPFCVVLASIYLTFGALLCIGFCAHWLPLNIDTRWEKIKGFVAFQMVFTVLFTPVQYHILGYIHPLSWLWNLLFIPIITLFFVPVGGVLLAIMYVNKLSNGMFELIAHMGVLILDFVLEWLLSVLANHLTEPVYGSISLLGVLGSWLLIISGASLPVILCGRCGVVVVGLGLLILGLTL
;
A
#
# COMPACT_ATOMS: atom_id res chain seq x y z
N MET A 1 -6.36 8.11 40.59
CA MET A 1 -7.08 9.14 39.80
C MET A 1 -6.13 9.63 38.68
N ARG A 2 -6.44 9.35 37.42
CA ARG A 2 -5.65 9.82 36.26
C ARG A 2 -6.26 11.13 35.78
N PRO A 3 -5.50 12.21 35.59
CA PRO A 3 -6.06 13.43 35.04
C PRO A 3 -6.56 13.13 33.61
N GLN A 4 -7.86 13.30 33.42
CA GLN A 4 -8.44 13.35 32.06
C GLN A 4 -8.06 14.71 31.50
N PHE A 5 -7.10 14.72 30.57
CA PHE A 5 -6.87 15.90 29.73
C PHE A 5 -8.05 16.01 28.78
N ASN A 6 -8.96 16.90 29.12
CA ASN A 6 -10.09 17.25 28.29
C ASN A 6 -9.59 18.28 27.28
N LEU A 7 -9.34 17.85 26.03
CA LEU A 7 -8.94 18.75 24.91
C LEU A 7 -9.96 19.86 24.65
N ASN A 8 -11.19 19.71 25.16
CA ASN A 8 -12.19 20.77 25.10
C ASN A 8 -11.95 21.91 26.10
N ALA A 9 -11.01 21.76 27.05
CA ALA A 9 -10.70 22.78 28.06
C ALA A 9 -9.49 23.67 27.67
N VAL A 10 -8.82 23.40 26.54
CA VAL A 10 -7.87 24.34 25.92
C VAL A 10 -8.65 25.25 24.98
N HIS A 11 -9.70 25.86 25.53
CA HIS A 11 -10.45 26.89 24.85
C HIS A 11 -9.85 28.26 25.13
N THR A 12 -9.67 28.98 24.01
CA THR A 12 -9.59 30.43 23.93
C THR A 12 -8.29 31.10 24.41
N SER A 13 -7.21 30.81 23.68
CA SER A 13 -6.26 31.90 23.35
C SER A 13 -5.48 31.49 22.11
N HIS A 14 -5.67 32.25 21.03
CA HIS A 14 -4.91 32.23 19.79
C HIS A 14 -5.21 31.10 18.77
N GLY A 15 -6.28 31.23 17.99
CA GLY A 15 -6.33 30.86 16.57
C GLY A 15 -6.09 29.40 16.15
N ILE A 16 -5.87 28.46 17.07
CA ILE A 16 -5.62 27.06 16.72
C ILE A 16 -6.98 26.38 16.46
N PRO A 17 -7.20 25.84 15.24
CA PRO A 17 -8.44 25.14 14.93
C PRO A 17 -8.62 23.92 15.85
N ASN A 18 -9.84 23.69 16.32
CA ASN A 18 -10.14 22.52 17.15
C ASN A 18 -10.13 21.23 16.31
N ALA A 19 -10.05 20.06 16.97
CA ALA A 19 -9.94 18.76 16.29
C ALA A 19 -11.09 18.49 15.29
N ASN A 20 -12.30 18.98 15.56
CA ASN A 20 -13.43 18.85 14.65
C ASN A 20 -13.26 19.73 13.40
N GLN A 21 -12.75 20.95 13.54
CA GLN A 21 -12.48 21.84 12.40
C GLN A 21 -11.38 21.26 11.50
N LEU A 22 -10.29 20.72 12.08
CA LEU A 22 -9.25 20.05 11.31
C LEU A 22 -9.80 18.83 10.57
N ARG A 23 -10.67 18.05 11.21
CA ARG A 23 -11.35 16.91 10.58
C ARG A 23 -12.21 17.36 9.40
N GLU A 24 -13.04 18.40 9.56
CA GLU A 24 -13.88 18.95 8.49
C GLU A 24 -13.04 19.44 7.30
N PHE A 25 -11.92 20.12 7.57
CA PHE A 25 -10.98 20.54 6.54
C PHE A 25 -10.40 19.36 5.76
N GLY A 26 -9.91 18.34 6.49
CA GLY A 26 -9.39 17.12 5.89
C GLY A 26 -10.44 16.40 5.03
N VAL A 27 -11.67 16.29 5.50
CA VAL A 27 -12.78 15.66 4.73
C VAL A 27 -13.06 16.46 3.46
N GLY A 28 -13.10 17.80 3.51
CA GLY A 28 -13.29 18.63 2.33
C GLY A 28 -12.21 18.39 1.27
N THR A 29 -10.95 18.41 1.67
CA THR A 29 -9.82 18.13 0.75
C THR A 29 -9.90 16.74 0.14
N ILE A 30 -10.25 15.73 0.95
CA ILE A 30 -10.40 14.33 0.49
C ILE A 30 -11.55 14.18 -0.49
N CYS A 31 -12.66 14.89 -0.31
CA CYS A 31 -13.76 14.88 -1.28
C CYS A 31 -13.28 15.31 -2.68
N VAL A 32 -12.46 16.36 -2.75
CA VAL A 32 -11.83 16.77 -4.02
C VAL A 32 -10.89 15.69 -4.54
N ALA A 33 -10.01 15.16 -3.70
CA ALA A 33 -9.08 14.10 -4.08
C ALA A 33 -9.80 12.88 -4.68
N LEU A 34 -10.87 12.42 -4.06
CA LEU A 34 -11.66 11.28 -4.54
C LEU A 34 -12.46 11.59 -5.82
N SER A 35 -12.80 12.86 -6.05
CA SER A 35 -13.46 13.27 -7.30
C SER A 35 -12.49 13.43 -8.47
N PHE A 36 -11.20 13.68 -8.20
CA PHE A 36 -10.19 13.95 -9.21
C PHE A 36 -10.10 12.91 -10.34
N PRO A 37 -10.16 11.59 -10.10
CA PRO A 37 -10.17 10.59 -11.17
C PRO A 37 -11.39 10.66 -12.11
N LEU A 38 -12.46 11.34 -11.70
CA LEU A 38 -13.70 11.48 -12.48
C LEU A 38 -13.72 12.75 -13.34
N TRP A 39 -12.73 13.65 -13.20
CA TRP A 39 -12.72 14.90 -13.95
C TRP A 39 -12.40 14.65 -15.43
N PRO A 40 -13.31 15.03 -16.36
CA PRO A 40 -13.12 14.81 -17.79
C PRO A 40 -12.17 15.82 -18.43
N SER A 41 -12.17 17.06 -17.93
CA SER A 41 -11.23 18.14 -18.32
C SER A 41 -11.25 19.22 -17.24
N LEU A 42 -10.10 19.86 -17.01
CA LEU A 42 -9.93 20.82 -15.91
C LEU A 42 -10.83 22.08 -15.93
N PRO A 43 -11.04 22.79 -17.07
CA PRO A 43 -11.57 24.15 -16.98
C PRO A 43 -13.02 24.25 -16.50
N ALA A 44 -13.94 23.47 -17.06
CA ALA A 44 -15.37 23.70 -16.84
C ALA A 44 -15.89 23.22 -15.47
N LEU A 45 -15.35 22.11 -14.93
CA LEU A 45 -15.74 21.62 -13.59
C LEU A 45 -15.10 22.45 -12.47
N PHE A 46 -13.91 22.97 -12.70
CA PHE A 46 -13.17 23.79 -11.75
C PHE A 46 -13.93 25.08 -11.42
N GLU A 47 -14.45 25.78 -12.42
CA GLU A 47 -15.25 26.99 -12.22
C GLU A 47 -16.53 26.68 -11.46
N GLY A 48 -17.25 25.62 -11.80
CA GLY A 48 -18.46 25.18 -11.10
C GLY A 48 -18.21 24.82 -9.64
N PHE A 49 -17.13 24.07 -9.35
CA PHE A 49 -16.77 23.70 -7.97
C PHE A 49 -16.35 24.91 -7.14
N ILE A 50 -15.56 25.84 -7.69
CA ILE A 50 -15.18 27.08 -6.99
C ILE A 50 -16.43 27.88 -6.65
N ILE A 51 -17.34 28.06 -7.58
CA ILE A 51 -18.60 28.79 -7.35
C ILE A 51 -19.42 28.10 -6.24
N CYS A 52 -19.60 26.79 -6.30
CA CYS A 52 -20.31 26.03 -5.25
C CYS A 52 -19.61 26.15 -3.89
N ALA A 53 -18.28 26.07 -3.85
CA ALA A 53 -17.50 26.19 -2.61
C ALA A 53 -17.59 27.62 -2.03
N LEU A 54 -17.52 28.65 -2.87
CA LEU A 54 -17.67 30.05 -2.45
C LEU A 54 -19.10 30.34 -1.96
N LEU A 55 -20.12 29.83 -2.64
CA LEU A 55 -21.52 29.93 -2.19
C LEU A 55 -21.71 29.22 -0.85
N GLY A 56 -21.12 28.03 -0.68
CA GLY A 56 -21.14 27.30 0.58
C GLY A 56 -20.49 28.07 1.74
N LEU A 57 -19.36 28.73 1.49
CA LEU A 57 -18.70 29.62 2.48
C LEU A 57 -19.59 30.79 2.90
N CYS A 58 -20.33 31.37 1.95
CA CYS A 58 -21.20 32.53 2.22
C CYS A 58 -22.47 32.11 3.00
N TYR A 59 -23.07 30.97 2.65
CA TYR A 59 -24.38 30.59 3.19
C TYR A 59 -24.33 29.67 4.42
N LEU A 60 -23.34 28.80 4.54
CA LEU A 60 -23.29 27.75 5.57
C LEU A 60 -22.20 28.02 6.62
N GLN A 61 -22.50 28.91 7.56
CA GLN A 61 -21.55 29.26 8.63
C GLN A 61 -21.01 28.06 9.41
N ARG A 62 -21.79 26.98 9.58
CA ARG A 62 -21.40 25.77 10.32
C ARG A 62 -20.42 24.87 9.55
N ALA A 63 -20.37 24.98 8.22
CA ALA A 63 -19.52 24.13 7.35
C ALA A 63 -18.34 24.88 6.72
N ARG A 64 -18.02 26.10 7.19
CA ARG A 64 -16.95 26.94 6.60
C ARG A 64 -15.62 26.21 6.45
N VAL A 65 -15.21 25.45 7.46
CA VAL A 65 -13.92 24.77 7.48
C VAL A 65 -13.89 23.63 6.45
N PHE A 66 -15.00 22.94 6.25
CA PHE A 66 -15.15 21.94 5.18
C PHE A 66 -14.97 22.57 3.80
N TYR A 67 -15.63 23.72 3.53
CA TYR A 67 -15.49 24.40 2.24
C TYR A 67 -14.09 24.98 2.02
N LEU A 68 -13.40 25.43 3.08
CA LEU A 68 -11.98 25.79 2.98
C LEU A 68 -11.13 24.58 2.57
N GLY A 69 -11.42 23.39 3.09
CA GLY A 69 -10.78 22.15 2.66
C GLY A 69 -11.05 21.81 1.18
N LEU A 70 -12.28 22.02 0.70
CA LEU A 70 -12.61 21.87 -0.73
C LEU A 70 -11.80 22.83 -1.60
N ILE A 71 -11.77 24.12 -1.26
CA ILE A 71 -11.02 25.13 -2.01
C ILE A 71 -9.53 24.80 -2.01
N PHE A 72 -8.96 24.45 -0.86
CA PHE A 72 -7.58 24.03 -0.76
C PHE A 72 -7.29 22.83 -1.68
N GLY A 73 -8.13 21.78 -1.64
CA GLY A 73 -7.99 20.62 -2.49
C GLY A 73 -8.02 20.98 -3.98
N LEU A 74 -8.96 21.83 -4.40
CA LEU A 74 -9.07 22.31 -5.79
C LEU A 74 -7.78 23.02 -6.24
N ILE A 75 -7.32 24.00 -5.46
CA ILE A 75 -6.09 24.74 -5.77
C ILE A 75 -4.89 23.78 -5.83
N PHE A 76 -4.79 22.89 -4.85
CA PHE A 76 -3.69 21.93 -4.74
C PHE A 76 -3.61 21.00 -5.95
N PHE A 77 -4.73 20.37 -6.33
CA PHE A 77 -4.77 19.45 -7.48
C PHE A 77 -4.56 20.18 -8.80
N THR A 78 -5.12 21.38 -8.96
CA THR A 78 -4.92 22.20 -10.17
C THR A 78 -3.45 22.60 -10.32
N TYR A 79 -2.81 23.05 -9.23
CA TYR A 79 -1.40 23.40 -9.25
C TYR A 79 -0.52 22.19 -9.68
N ASN A 80 -0.69 21.02 -9.03
CA ASN A 80 0.09 19.85 -9.36
C ASN A 80 -0.14 19.36 -10.80
N SER A 81 -1.39 19.42 -11.28
CA SER A 81 -1.72 19.08 -12.66
C SER A 81 -1.06 20.02 -13.66
N THR A 82 -1.05 21.33 -13.38
CA THR A 82 -0.38 22.33 -14.23
C THR A 82 1.14 22.08 -14.27
N VAL A 83 1.75 21.77 -13.14
CA VAL A 83 3.18 21.40 -13.07
C VAL A 83 3.45 20.18 -13.93
N TRP A 84 2.61 19.14 -13.84
CA TRP A 84 2.73 17.93 -14.68
C TRP A 84 2.64 18.25 -16.17
N GLN A 85 1.66 19.08 -16.59
CA GLN A 85 1.48 19.47 -17.99
C GLN A 85 2.71 20.20 -18.52
N ASN A 86 3.27 21.13 -17.74
CA ASN A 86 4.47 21.87 -18.12
C ASN A 86 5.67 20.93 -18.32
N HIS A 87 5.87 19.96 -17.42
CA HIS A 87 6.92 18.95 -17.55
C HIS A 87 6.69 18.06 -18.79
N SER A 88 5.47 17.61 -19.01
CA SER A 88 5.11 16.82 -20.19
C SER A 88 5.36 17.56 -21.49
N ALA A 89 5.03 18.86 -21.54
CA ALA A 89 5.29 19.70 -22.72
C ALA A 89 6.80 19.86 -22.97
N PHE A 90 7.58 20.05 -21.90
CA PHE A 90 9.05 20.17 -22.00
C PHE A 90 9.68 18.87 -22.52
N ILE A 91 9.29 17.71 -22.02
CA ILE A 91 9.81 16.41 -22.48
C ILE A 91 9.45 16.16 -23.96
N LYS A 92 8.29 16.59 -24.42
CA LYS A 92 7.89 16.46 -25.84
C LYS A 92 8.80 17.23 -26.80
N GLN A 93 9.32 18.37 -26.38
CA GLN A 93 10.18 19.20 -27.23
C GLN A 93 11.58 18.59 -27.42
N THR A 94 12.06 17.86 -26.43
CA THR A 94 13.40 17.27 -26.44
C THR A 94 13.30 15.80 -26.02
N PRO A 95 13.10 14.86 -26.96
CA PRO A 95 12.88 13.46 -26.61
C PRO A 95 14.16 12.69 -26.26
N GLN A 96 15.34 13.17 -26.67
CA GLN A 96 16.61 12.49 -26.43
C GLN A 96 17.41 13.16 -25.33
N TRP A 97 17.84 12.37 -24.35
CA TRP A 97 18.56 12.84 -23.18
C TRP A 97 19.69 11.91 -22.77
N GLN A 98 20.72 12.52 -22.21
CA GLN A 98 21.66 11.82 -21.32
C GLN A 98 21.29 12.15 -19.89
N ILE A 99 20.93 11.14 -19.12
CA ILE A 99 20.51 11.28 -17.72
C ILE A 99 21.45 10.48 -16.83
N LEU A 100 21.80 11.08 -15.68
CA LEU A 100 22.35 10.36 -14.55
C LEU A 100 21.18 9.98 -13.65
N GLY A 101 20.96 8.69 -13.45
CA GLY A 101 19.82 8.20 -12.70
C GLY A 101 20.18 7.14 -11.69
N LEU A 102 19.43 7.14 -10.58
CA LEU A 102 19.44 6.12 -9.54
C LEU A 102 18.41 5.03 -9.88
N ILE A 103 18.82 3.78 -9.91
CA ILE A 103 17.93 2.64 -10.13
C ILE A 103 17.11 2.37 -8.86
N GLU A 104 15.81 2.65 -8.92
CA GLU A 104 14.87 2.41 -7.82
C GLU A 104 14.27 1.01 -7.83
N ASP A 105 13.84 0.54 -9.02
CA ASP A 105 13.20 -0.76 -9.16
C ASP A 105 13.52 -1.39 -10.51
N ILE A 106 13.54 -2.72 -10.55
CA ILE A 106 13.90 -3.49 -11.73
C ILE A 106 12.86 -4.58 -11.94
N LYS A 107 12.34 -4.65 -13.16
CA LYS A 107 11.41 -5.66 -13.60
C LYS A 107 12.00 -6.37 -14.80
N MET A 108 12.47 -7.57 -14.60
CA MET A 108 12.97 -8.40 -15.69
C MET A 108 11.79 -9.10 -16.37
N THR A 109 11.83 -9.19 -17.69
CA THR A 109 10.98 -10.03 -18.53
C THR A 109 11.92 -10.87 -19.39
N SER A 110 11.47 -11.98 -19.94
CA SER A 110 12.29 -12.89 -20.76
C SER A 110 13.07 -12.21 -21.90
N GLN A 111 12.62 -11.06 -22.36
CA GLN A 111 13.22 -10.34 -23.51
C GLN A 111 13.67 -8.90 -23.22
N ARG A 112 13.31 -8.32 -22.07
CA ARG A 112 13.52 -6.89 -21.80
C ARG A 112 13.66 -6.66 -20.29
N THR A 113 14.51 -5.70 -19.94
CA THR A 113 14.61 -5.18 -18.57
C THR A 113 13.88 -3.84 -18.48
N ILE A 114 12.91 -3.73 -17.60
CA ILE A 114 12.22 -2.48 -17.31
C ILE A 114 12.82 -1.93 -16.01
N VAL A 115 13.40 -0.74 -16.10
CA VAL A 115 14.04 -0.08 -14.96
C VAL A 115 13.27 1.17 -14.57
N LYS A 116 13.00 1.32 -13.29
CA LYS A 116 12.47 2.56 -12.72
C LYS A 116 13.65 3.39 -12.23
N VAL A 117 13.79 4.60 -12.77
CA VAL A 117 14.95 5.46 -12.58
C VAL A 117 14.52 6.80 -12.01
N SER A 118 15.10 7.18 -10.87
CA SER A 118 15.01 8.55 -10.35
C SER A 118 16.12 9.40 -10.94
N VAL A 119 15.77 10.48 -11.63
CA VAL A 119 16.72 11.31 -12.35
C VAL A 119 17.42 12.28 -11.40
N ILE A 120 18.76 12.23 -11.37
CA ILE A 120 19.61 13.11 -10.58
C ILE A 120 20.07 14.30 -11.42
N ALA A 121 20.47 14.06 -12.67
CA ALA A 121 20.92 15.07 -13.60
C ALA A 121 20.39 14.76 -15.02
N PRO A 122 20.14 15.77 -15.85
CA PRO A 122 20.33 17.22 -15.63
C PRO A 122 19.27 17.85 -14.70
N LYS A 123 19.55 19.04 -14.16
CA LYS A 123 18.62 19.78 -13.26
C LYS A 123 17.22 19.99 -13.85
N ALA A 124 17.11 20.12 -15.16
CA ALA A 124 15.81 20.29 -15.83
C ALA A 124 14.87 19.08 -15.66
N LEU A 125 15.41 17.90 -15.39
CA LEU A 125 14.68 16.65 -15.21
C LEU A 125 14.88 16.05 -13.79
N SER A 126 15.63 16.74 -12.91
CA SER A 126 15.91 16.24 -11.56
C SER A 126 14.61 16.04 -10.76
N GLU A 127 14.62 15.07 -9.87
CA GLU A 127 13.49 14.65 -9.03
C GLU A 127 12.33 13.98 -9.82
N GLN A 128 12.47 13.82 -11.14
CA GLN A 128 11.48 13.07 -11.92
C GLN A 128 11.81 11.58 -11.93
N THR A 129 10.77 10.78 -12.00
CA THR A 129 10.89 9.33 -12.11
C THR A 129 10.49 8.88 -13.50
N PHE A 130 11.37 8.10 -14.14
CA PHE A 130 11.15 7.53 -15.46
C PHE A 130 11.05 6.00 -15.39
N GLN A 131 10.24 5.44 -16.27
CA GLN A 131 10.23 4.01 -16.51
C GLN A 131 10.86 3.73 -17.89
N LEU A 132 12.04 3.13 -17.88
CA LEU A 132 12.84 2.88 -19.06
C LEU A 132 12.90 1.40 -19.40
N ILE A 133 12.93 1.10 -20.70
CA ILE A 133 13.02 -0.25 -21.23
C ILE A 133 14.40 -0.41 -21.86
N ASP A 134 15.16 -1.38 -21.39
CA ASP A 134 16.41 -1.82 -22.03
C ASP A 134 16.20 -3.18 -22.67
N SER A 135 16.60 -3.29 -23.93
CA SER A 135 16.51 -4.54 -24.69
C SER A 135 17.82 -5.33 -24.65
N ASP A 136 18.85 -4.82 -23.97
CA ASP A 136 20.13 -5.49 -23.84
C ASP A 136 20.14 -6.43 -22.63
N PRO A 137 20.08 -7.76 -22.81
CA PRO A 137 20.04 -8.71 -21.71
C PRO A 137 21.38 -8.87 -20.97
N GLN A 138 22.47 -8.31 -21.52
CA GLN A 138 23.79 -8.41 -20.88
C GLN A 138 24.01 -7.39 -19.77
N LYS A 139 23.14 -6.38 -19.67
CA LYS A 139 23.26 -5.36 -18.63
C LYS A 139 22.53 -5.80 -17.37
N GLU A 140 23.30 -6.06 -16.35
CA GLU A 140 22.79 -6.39 -15.01
C GLU A 140 22.62 -5.11 -14.18
N TYR A 141 21.44 -4.51 -14.27
CA TYR A 141 21.06 -3.42 -13.36
C TYR A 141 20.85 -3.94 -11.95
N GLN A 142 21.29 -3.16 -10.97
CA GLN A 142 21.05 -3.49 -9.55
C GLN A 142 20.45 -2.30 -8.82
N HIS A 143 19.65 -2.58 -7.79
CA HIS A 143 18.99 -1.55 -6.99
C HIS A 143 20.02 -0.66 -6.28
N GLY A 144 19.84 0.66 -6.42
CA GLY A 144 20.67 1.67 -5.80
C GLY A 144 21.93 2.05 -6.58
N GLN A 145 22.17 1.48 -7.76
CA GLN A 145 23.27 1.88 -8.64
C GLN A 145 22.98 3.19 -9.36
N HIS A 146 24.03 3.96 -9.63
CA HIS A 146 23.99 5.15 -10.45
C HIS A 146 24.46 4.83 -11.87
N TRP A 147 23.60 5.11 -12.83
CA TRP A 147 23.86 4.87 -14.25
C TRP A 147 23.74 6.14 -15.07
N LEU A 148 24.71 6.35 -15.97
CA LEU A 148 24.58 7.34 -17.04
C LEU A 148 23.89 6.67 -18.22
N LEU A 149 22.67 7.12 -18.51
CA LEU A 149 21.77 6.52 -19.50
C LEU A 149 21.53 7.48 -20.66
N SER A 150 21.78 7.02 -21.88
CA SER A 150 21.33 7.70 -23.09
C SER A 150 19.96 7.16 -23.46
N VAL A 151 18.93 8.01 -23.42
CA VAL A 151 17.54 7.57 -23.51
C VAL A 151 16.73 8.38 -24.51
N THR A 152 15.74 7.74 -25.13
CA THR A 152 14.64 8.44 -25.80
C THR A 152 13.40 8.28 -24.96
N ILE A 153 12.82 9.40 -24.51
CA ILE A 153 11.70 9.44 -23.58
C ILE A 153 10.45 10.03 -24.22
N VAL A 154 9.30 9.51 -23.76
CA VAL A 154 7.97 9.99 -24.12
C VAL A 154 7.23 10.29 -22.82
N PRO A 155 6.64 11.48 -22.66
CA PRO A 155 5.94 11.84 -21.45
C PRO A 155 4.70 10.96 -21.23
N VAL A 156 4.42 10.63 -19.98
CA VAL A 156 3.19 9.94 -19.60
C VAL A 156 2.04 10.95 -19.63
N PRO A 157 0.95 10.67 -20.37
CA PRO A 157 -0.19 11.57 -20.43
C PRO A 157 -0.91 11.62 -19.08
N GLU A 158 -1.54 12.74 -18.78
CA GLU A 158 -2.43 12.86 -17.63
C GLU A 158 -3.56 11.82 -17.69
N HIS A 159 -4.10 11.46 -16.51
CA HIS A 159 -5.06 10.37 -16.41
C HIS A 159 -6.30 10.52 -17.29
N TRP A 160 -6.82 11.75 -17.51
CA TRP A 160 -7.97 12.01 -18.41
C TRP A 160 -7.63 11.94 -19.90
N HIS A 161 -6.35 12.10 -20.25
CA HIS A 161 -5.85 11.89 -21.62
C HIS A 161 -5.36 10.46 -21.85
N ALA A 162 -5.22 9.68 -20.80
CA ALA A 162 -4.73 8.32 -20.87
C ALA A 162 -5.83 7.37 -21.37
N THR A 163 -5.65 6.82 -22.56
CA THR A 163 -6.58 5.88 -23.18
C THR A 163 -6.44 4.46 -22.60
N LYS A 164 -5.27 4.12 -22.07
CA LYS A 164 -4.96 2.77 -21.57
C LYS A 164 -4.84 2.75 -20.04
N PRO A 165 -5.37 1.71 -19.36
CA PRO A 165 -5.25 1.57 -17.91
C PRO A 165 -3.80 1.60 -17.41
N TYR A 166 -2.86 1.07 -18.21
CA TYR A 166 -1.43 1.11 -17.91
C TYR A 166 -0.89 2.54 -17.81
N GLN A 167 -1.26 3.43 -18.71
CA GLN A 167 -0.84 4.83 -18.69
C GLN A 167 -1.37 5.57 -17.44
N ARG A 168 -2.63 5.29 -17.05
CA ARG A 168 -3.21 5.81 -15.82
C ARG A 168 -2.45 5.32 -14.58
N SER A 169 -2.02 4.06 -14.60
CA SER A 169 -1.21 3.51 -13.50
C SER A 169 0.16 4.18 -13.41
N LEU A 170 0.82 4.49 -14.54
CA LEU A 170 2.08 5.22 -14.55
C LEU A 170 1.93 6.63 -13.99
N PHE A 171 0.89 7.34 -14.43
CA PHE A 171 0.56 8.67 -13.92
C PHE A 171 0.34 8.64 -12.39
N GLY A 172 -0.47 7.71 -11.90
CA GLY A 172 -0.72 7.55 -10.46
C GLY A 172 0.50 7.09 -9.64
N GLN A 173 1.53 6.54 -10.28
CA GLN A 173 2.83 6.23 -9.66
C GLN A 173 3.83 7.37 -9.75
N ASN A 174 3.39 8.55 -10.19
CA ASN A 174 4.22 9.73 -10.41
C ASN A 174 5.39 9.49 -11.38
N ILE A 175 5.17 8.60 -12.39
CA ILE A 175 6.13 8.34 -13.45
C ILE A 175 5.90 9.38 -14.56
N SER A 176 6.84 10.29 -14.73
CA SER A 176 6.72 11.43 -15.65
C SER A 176 6.91 11.05 -17.11
N ALA A 177 7.77 10.06 -17.38
CA ALA A 177 8.03 9.60 -18.73
C ALA A 177 8.32 8.11 -18.79
N THR A 178 8.07 7.55 -19.98
CA THR A 178 8.52 6.21 -20.38
C THR A 178 9.48 6.33 -21.55
N GLY A 179 10.39 5.36 -21.71
CA GLY A 179 11.33 5.44 -22.83
C GLY A 179 12.18 4.20 -23.00
N TRP A 180 13.12 4.32 -23.94
CA TRP A 180 14.06 3.26 -24.28
C TRP A 180 15.49 3.71 -23.97
N VAL A 181 16.29 2.77 -23.46
CA VAL A 181 17.72 2.95 -23.24
C VAL A 181 18.46 2.57 -24.51
N HIS A 182 19.32 3.46 -25.02
CA HIS A 182 20.19 3.21 -26.14
C HIS A 182 21.60 2.83 -25.68
N ASN A 183 22.09 3.53 -24.66
CA ASN A 183 23.38 3.24 -24.05
C ASN A 183 23.31 3.44 -22.53
N ALA A 184 24.04 2.62 -21.81
CA ALA A 184 24.09 2.67 -20.35
C ALA A 184 25.51 2.43 -19.87
N LEU A 185 26.03 3.34 -19.04
CA LEU A 185 27.34 3.28 -18.43
C LEU A 185 27.19 3.33 -16.91
N LEU A 186 27.67 2.31 -16.24
CA LEU A 186 27.67 2.27 -14.79
C LEU A 186 28.65 3.33 -14.27
N GLN A 187 28.17 4.23 -13.42
CA GLN A 187 28.99 5.29 -12.81
C GLN A 187 29.46 4.94 -11.41
N ASP A 188 28.59 4.26 -10.64
CA ASP A 188 28.91 3.87 -9.26
C ASP A 188 28.39 2.47 -8.98
N HIS A 189 29.26 1.67 -8.35
CA HIS A 189 28.95 0.31 -7.90
C HIS A 189 28.22 0.28 -6.55
N ALA A 190 27.94 1.42 -5.93
CA ALA A 190 27.21 1.47 -4.68
C ALA A 190 25.85 0.81 -4.85
N GLN A 191 25.66 -0.32 -4.17
CA GLN A 191 24.40 -1.02 -4.12
C GLN A 191 23.61 -0.58 -2.90
N SER A 192 22.29 -0.45 -3.05
CA SER A 192 21.40 -0.31 -1.88
C SER A 192 21.50 -1.57 -1.00
N ILE A 193 21.15 -1.46 0.28
CA ILE A 193 21.08 -2.61 1.19
C ILE A 193 20.17 -3.70 0.60
N ARG A 194 19.05 -3.30 -0.03
CA ARG A 194 18.15 -4.21 -0.75
C ARG A 194 18.86 -4.98 -1.86
N GLY A 195 19.63 -4.30 -2.70
CA GLY A 195 20.39 -4.93 -3.78
C GLY A 195 21.45 -5.91 -3.27
N GLN A 196 22.12 -5.54 -2.20
CA GLN A 196 23.13 -6.39 -1.55
C GLN A 196 22.51 -7.66 -0.95
N LEU A 197 21.39 -7.54 -0.24
CA LEU A 197 20.67 -8.69 0.31
C LEU A 197 20.12 -9.59 -0.80
N PHE A 198 19.65 -9.00 -1.91
CA PHE A 198 19.18 -9.77 -3.06
C PHE A 198 20.31 -10.58 -3.71
N SER A 199 21.48 -9.97 -3.92
CA SER A 199 22.65 -10.68 -4.46
C SER A 199 23.10 -11.82 -3.55
N GLU A 200 23.04 -11.65 -2.22
CA GLU A 200 23.33 -12.72 -1.27
C GLU A 200 22.30 -13.86 -1.33
N VAL A 201 21.01 -13.55 -1.44
CA VAL A 201 19.95 -14.59 -1.61
C VAL A 201 20.20 -15.40 -2.88
N GLN A 202 20.57 -14.75 -3.98
CA GLN A 202 20.91 -15.46 -5.24
C GLN A 202 22.21 -16.27 -5.10
N ARG A 203 23.22 -15.74 -4.40
CA ARG A 203 24.46 -16.47 -4.12
C ARG A 203 24.24 -17.75 -3.35
N PHE A 204 23.22 -17.80 -2.48
CA PHE A 204 22.81 -19.00 -1.76
C PHE A 204 22.03 -20.02 -2.60
N GLY A 205 21.89 -19.80 -3.91
CA GLY A 205 21.33 -20.77 -4.85
C GLY A 205 19.82 -20.66 -5.04
N VAL A 206 19.19 -19.62 -4.54
CA VAL A 206 17.74 -19.36 -4.81
C VAL A 206 17.54 -19.06 -6.28
N SER A 207 16.58 -19.71 -6.91
CA SER A 207 16.23 -19.51 -8.32
C SER A 207 15.77 -18.06 -8.59
N LYS A 208 16.06 -17.54 -9.78
CA LYS A 208 15.53 -16.25 -10.26
C LYS A 208 14.00 -16.25 -10.37
N ASP A 209 13.40 -17.44 -10.50
CA ASP A 209 11.96 -17.63 -10.61
C ASP A 209 11.26 -17.88 -9.27
N SER A 210 12.03 -17.95 -8.18
CA SER A 210 11.50 -18.11 -6.83
C SER A 210 10.73 -16.88 -6.36
N TRP A 211 9.66 -17.13 -5.61
CA TRP A 211 8.86 -16.09 -4.95
C TRP A 211 9.41 -15.65 -3.58
N LEU A 212 10.48 -16.29 -3.08
CA LEU A 212 11.09 -15.91 -1.80
C LEU A 212 11.62 -14.47 -1.80
N PRO A 213 12.37 -13.99 -2.83
CA PRO A 213 12.78 -12.59 -2.90
C PRO A 213 11.61 -11.60 -2.97
N ALA A 214 10.47 -12.01 -3.56
CA ALA A 214 9.28 -11.16 -3.57
C ALA A 214 8.70 -10.97 -2.17
N LEU A 215 8.69 -12.04 -1.39
CA LEU A 215 8.17 -12.03 -0.02
C LEU A 215 9.10 -11.29 0.97
N LEU A 216 10.42 -11.43 0.81
CA LEU A 216 11.42 -10.85 1.72
C LEU A 216 11.81 -9.42 1.36
N LEU A 217 12.03 -9.15 0.07
CA LEU A 217 12.63 -7.91 -0.44
C LEU A 217 11.72 -7.15 -1.40
N GLY A 218 10.53 -7.70 -1.71
CA GLY A 218 9.60 -7.10 -2.66
C GLY A 218 10.06 -7.19 -4.12
N ILE A 219 11.02 -8.05 -4.44
CA ILE A 219 11.56 -8.26 -5.79
C ILE A 219 10.82 -9.43 -6.43
N LYS A 220 9.94 -9.12 -7.38
CA LYS A 220 9.13 -10.15 -8.05
C LYS A 220 9.98 -10.96 -9.01
N PRO A 221 9.73 -12.29 -9.11
CA PRO A 221 10.39 -13.12 -10.10
C PRO A 221 10.02 -12.69 -11.53
N VAL A 222 10.87 -13.07 -12.48
CA VAL A 222 10.52 -13.11 -13.89
C VAL A 222 9.32 -14.03 -14.07
N GLU A 223 8.48 -13.85 -15.09
CA GLU A 223 7.25 -14.63 -15.29
C GLU A 223 7.43 -16.13 -15.01
N SER A 224 7.06 -16.55 -13.80
CA SER A 224 7.09 -17.94 -13.38
C SER A 224 5.71 -18.58 -13.57
N GLU A 225 5.65 -19.89 -13.74
CA GLU A 225 4.40 -20.66 -13.76
C GLU A 225 3.54 -20.39 -12.53
N PHE A 226 4.18 -20.16 -11.38
CA PHE A 226 3.49 -19.82 -10.14
C PHE A 226 2.83 -18.43 -10.16
N SER A 227 3.23 -17.51 -11.06
CA SER A 227 2.59 -16.19 -11.18
C SER A 227 1.13 -16.32 -11.60
N SER A 228 0.82 -17.19 -12.56
CA SER A 228 -0.55 -17.49 -12.99
C SER A 228 -1.32 -18.21 -11.89
N ALA A 229 -0.68 -19.18 -11.23
CA ALA A 229 -1.25 -19.91 -10.12
C ALA A 229 -1.67 -18.99 -8.96
N LEU A 230 -0.80 -18.10 -8.53
CA LEU A 230 -1.08 -17.13 -7.47
C LEU A 230 -2.18 -16.13 -7.83
N LYS A 231 -2.23 -15.71 -9.11
CA LYS A 231 -3.32 -14.87 -9.63
C LYS A 231 -4.63 -15.65 -9.60
N ASN A 232 -4.64 -16.87 -10.12
CA ASN A 232 -5.83 -17.73 -10.19
C ASN A 232 -6.35 -18.18 -8.82
N ALA A 233 -5.49 -18.25 -7.80
CA ALA A 233 -5.92 -18.44 -6.41
C ALA A 233 -6.42 -17.16 -5.73
N GLY A 234 -6.18 -15.98 -6.31
CA GLY A 234 -6.51 -14.69 -5.71
C GLY A 234 -5.62 -14.31 -4.53
N ILE A 235 -4.45 -14.95 -4.36
CA ILE A 235 -3.55 -14.75 -3.21
C ILE A 235 -2.23 -14.05 -3.57
N ILE A 236 -2.06 -13.60 -4.81
CA ILE A 236 -0.84 -12.90 -5.24
C ILE A 236 -0.50 -11.69 -4.36
N HIS A 237 -1.52 -11.07 -3.77
CA HIS A 237 -1.35 -9.93 -2.86
C HIS A 237 -0.64 -10.28 -1.54
N LEU A 238 -0.56 -11.56 -1.18
CA LEU A 238 0.19 -12.05 -0.01
C LEU A 238 1.70 -12.12 -0.29
N PHE A 239 2.09 -12.23 -1.57
CA PHE A 239 3.48 -12.28 -2.03
C PHE A 239 4.01 -10.89 -2.44
N VAL A 240 3.14 -9.92 -2.53
CA VAL A 240 3.52 -8.50 -2.59
C VAL A 240 3.55 -7.99 -1.16
N ILE A 241 4.63 -7.32 -0.79
CA ILE A 241 4.77 -6.81 0.59
C ILE A 241 3.57 -5.93 0.96
N SER A 242 2.86 -6.37 1.97
CA SER A 242 1.59 -5.79 2.40
C SER A 242 1.75 -4.97 3.68
N GLY A 243 0.75 -4.14 3.97
CA GLY A 243 0.65 -3.47 5.26
C GLY A 243 0.56 -4.43 6.45
N LEU A 244 0.02 -5.65 6.25
CA LEU A 244 -0.05 -6.68 7.28
C LEU A 244 1.34 -7.24 7.60
N HIS A 245 2.20 -7.48 6.60
CA HIS A 245 3.58 -7.89 6.79
C HIS A 245 4.35 -6.85 7.63
N PHE A 246 4.21 -5.58 7.26
CA PHE A 246 4.78 -4.48 8.03
C PHE A 246 4.27 -4.50 9.50
N ALA A 247 2.98 -4.66 9.70
CA ALA A 247 2.37 -4.67 11.05
C ALA A 247 2.87 -5.84 11.90
N VAL A 248 3.09 -7.02 11.31
CA VAL A 248 3.64 -8.20 12.02
C VAL A 248 5.09 -7.95 12.42
N VAL A 249 5.93 -7.44 11.52
CA VAL A 249 7.34 -7.12 11.82
C VAL A 249 7.44 -6.02 12.89
N ALA A 250 6.71 -4.92 12.71
CA ALA A 250 6.71 -3.81 13.68
C ALA A 250 6.12 -4.23 15.03
N GLY A 251 5.07 -5.05 15.03
CA GLY A 251 4.46 -5.61 16.25
C GLY A 251 5.38 -6.56 17.01
N GLY A 252 6.09 -7.44 16.29
CA GLY A 252 7.11 -8.32 16.85
C GLY A 252 8.27 -7.53 17.46
N PHE A 253 8.75 -6.50 16.74
CA PHE A 253 9.81 -5.64 17.25
C PHE A 253 9.35 -4.82 18.48
N TYR A 254 8.11 -4.30 18.47
CA TYR A 254 7.51 -3.65 19.64
C TYR A 254 7.45 -4.59 20.84
N TRP A 255 7.02 -5.84 20.65
CA TRP A 255 6.96 -6.85 21.70
C TRP A 255 8.36 -7.13 22.27
N PHE A 256 9.38 -7.25 21.41
CA PHE A 256 10.77 -7.44 21.80
C PHE A 256 11.30 -6.26 22.63
N LEU A 257 11.11 -5.02 22.17
CA LEU A 257 11.49 -3.81 22.90
C LEU A 257 10.81 -3.73 24.28
N LYS A 258 9.55 -4.10 24.34
CA LYS A 258 8.79 -4.18 25.60
C LYS A 258 9.37 -5.21 26.56
N ARG A 259 9.86 -6.34 26.06
CA ARG A 259 10.53 -7.36 26.90
C ARG A 259 11.84 -6.83 27.47
N ILE A 260 12.62 -6.13 26.67
CA ILE A 260 13.86 -5.51 27.15
C ILE A 260 13.55 -4.43 28.19
N ASP A 261 12.58 -3.55 27.96
CA ASP A 261 12.18 -2.48 28.89
C ASP A 261 11.77 -3.06 30.27
N VAL A 262 11.05 -4.18 30.28
CA VAL A 262 10.68 -4.90 31.52
C VAL A 262 11.89 -5.56 32.19
N MET A 263 12.82 -6.14 31.41
CA MET A 263 13.99 -6.85 31.96
C MET A 263 15.05 -5.91 32.51
N THR A 264 15.26 -4.77 31.88
CA THR A 264 16.36 -3.86 32.24
C THR A 264 16.05 -2.98 33.44
N TYR A 265 14.78 -2.94 33.92
CA TYR A 265 14.34 -2.10 35.05
C TYR A 265 15.00 -0.72 34.98
N THR A 266 14.89 -0.08 33.82
CA THR A 266 15.65 1.11 33.53
C THR A 266 15.27 2.26 34.46
N ARG A 267 16.26 3.02 34.93
CA ARG A 267 16.10 4.26 35.69
C ARG A 267 15.37 5.36 34.92
N LEU A 268 14.86 5.02 33.73
CA LEU A 268 14.15 5.93 32.83
C LEU A 268 12.71 6.13 33.29
N SER A 269 12.23 7.35 33.22
CA SER A 269 10.82 7.64 33.45
C SER A 269 9.95 6.92 32.38
N ASN A 270 8.70 6.58 32.73
CA ASN A 270 7.72 5.99 31.80
C ASN A 270 7.51 6.80 30.52
N ARG A 271 7.81 8.10 30.53
CA ARG A 271 7.73 8.97 29.35
C ARG A 271 8.95 8.80 28.45
N GLN A 272 10.16 8.69 29.04
CA GLN A 272 11.41 8.47 28.31
C GLN A 272 11.44 7.10 27.66
N SER A 273 11.09 6.02 28.38
CA SER A 273 10.96 4.67 27.81
C SER A 273 10.01 4.64 26.63
N ARG A 274 8.86 5.29 26.73
CA ARG A 274 7.91 5.36 25.61
C ARG A 274 8.46 6.11 24.42
N LEU A 275 9.15 7.22 24.61
CA LEU A 275 9.79 7.98 23.54
C LEU A 275 10.82 7.14 22.83
N LEU A 276 11.70 6.45 23.57
CA LEU A 276 12.73 5.59 23.00
C LEU A 276 12.13 4.43 22.20
N ILE A 277 11.08 3.79 22.72
CA ILE A 277 10.36 2.72 21.99
C ILE A 277 9.74 3.28 20.70
N CYS A 278 9.11 4.47 20.75
CA CYS A 278 8.54 5.09 19.54
C CYS A 278 9.63 5.41 18.51
N LEU A 279 10.75 6.01 18.92
CA LEU A 279 11.86 6.32 18.03
C LEU A 279 12.48 5.04 17.43
N ALA A 280 12.70 4.01 18.23
CA ALA A 280 13.21 2.72 17.75
C ALA A 280 12.27 2.07 16.74
N LEU A 281 10.95 2.12 16.96
CA LEU A 281 9.96 1.62 16.01
C LEU A 281 9.94 2.42 14.70
N ILE A 282 10.07 3.74 14.77
CA ILE A 282 10.11 4.59 13.58
C ILE A 282 11.38 4.27 12.76
N LEU A 283 12.53 4.16 13.42
CA LEU A 283 13.79 3.82 12.75
C LEU A 283 13.75 2.42 12.13
N ALA A 284 13.28 1.41 12.87
CA ALA A 284 13.15 0.06 12.36
C ALA A 284 12.12 -0.03 11.22
N GLY A 285 11.01 0.69 11.33
CA GLY A 285 10.00 0.77 10.28
C GLY A 285 10.51 1.44 9.01
N TYR A 286 11.27 2.53 9.15
CA TYR A 286 11.93 3.19 8.03
C TYR A 286 12.91 2.25 7.33
N PHE A 287 13.80 1.61 8.11
CA PHE A 287 14.74 0.63 7.58
C PHE A 287 14.05 -0.53 6.86
N TYR A 288 12.97 -1.07 7.44
CA TYR A 288 12.19 -2.12 6.79
C TYR A 288 11.60 -1.65 5.45
N VAL A 289 11.00 -0.44 5.40
CA VAL A 289 10.43 0.12 4.16
C VAL A 289 11.50 0.30 3.09
N ASP A 290 12.71 0.75 3.45
CA ASP A 290 13.84 0.89 2.54
C ASP A 290 14.30 -0.47 1.99
N VAL A 291 14.48 -1.47 2.85
CA VAL A 291 14.89 -2.83 2.46
C VAL A 291 13.88 -3.49 1.52
N VAL A 292 12.58 -3.25 1.72
CA VAL A 292 11.53 -3.82 0.84
C VAL A 292 11.25 -2.97 -0.40
N GLY A 293 12.04 -1.92 -0.65
CA GLY A 293 11.97 -1.09 -1.85
C GLY A 293 10.78 -0.13 -1.86
N ALA A 294 10.43 0.42 -0.69
CA ALA A 294 9.42 1.47 -0.54
C ALA A 294 8.09 1.17 -1.26
N GLN A 295 7.63 -0.08 -1.20
CA GLN A 295 6.37 -0.46 -1.83
C GLN A 295 5.17 0.26 -1.19
N GLY A 296 4.25 0.75 -2.02
CA GLY A 296 3.13 1.59 -1.59
C GLY A 296 2.34 1.07 -0.37
N PRO A 297 1.96 -0.23 -0.27
CA PRO A 297 1.27 -0.74 0.92
C PRO A 297 2.11 -0.66 2.20
N ALA A 298 3.43 -0.94 2.13
CA ALA A 298 4.33 -0.84 3.27
C ALA A 298 4.54 0.61 3.72
N GLN A 299 4.70 1.53 2.77
CA GLN A 299 4.80 2.97 3.07
C GLN A 299 3.54 3.48 3.78
N ARG A 300 2.35 3.12 3.30
CA ARG A 300 1.08 3.50 3.94
C ARG A 300 0.98 2.99 5.37
N ALA A 301 1.38 1.74 5.61
CA ALA A 301 1.38 1.16 6.94
C ALA A 301 2.41 1.83 7.87
N PHE A 302 3.58 2.18 7.35
CA PHE A 302 4.60 2.95 8.07
C PHE A 302 4.08 4.34 8.48
N VAL A 303 3.48 5.07 7.56
CA VAL A 303 2.86 6.38 7.84
C VAL A 303 1.77 6.25 8.90
N ALA A 304 0.90 5.23 8.78
CA ALA A 304 -0.14 4.97 9.78
C ALA A 304 0.46 4.67 11.16
N MET A 305 1.55 3.92 11.21
CA MET A 305 2.28 3.65 12.46
C MET A 305 2.86 4.96 13.04
N CYS A 306 3.52 5.79 12.23
CA CYS A 306 4.11 7.06 12.69
C CYS A 306 3.05 8.00 13.25
N ILE A 307 1.93 8.18 12.55
CA ILE A 307 0.80 8.99 13.02
C ILE A 307 0.24 8.40 14.32
N GLY A 308 -0.01 7.08 14.36
CA GLY A 308 -0.53 6.40 15.54
C GLY A 308 0.39 6.51 16.76
N LEU A 309 1.71 6.38 16.57
CA LEU A 309 2.71 6.54 17.63
C LEU A 309 2.76 7.98 18.15
N LEU A 310 2.72 8.96 17.25
CA LEU A 310 2.70 10.39 17.59
C LEU A 310 1.45 10.72 18.42
N LEU A 311 0.27 10.31 17.97
CA LEU A 311 -0.97 10.55 18.68
C LEU A 311 -0.98 9.86 20.06
N ARG A 312 -0.45 8.64 20.14
CA ARG A 312 -0.28 7.91 21.39
C ARG A 312 0.70 8.61 22.35
N TRP A 313 1.78 9.17 21.82
CA TRP A 313 2.75 9.92 22.61
C TRP A 313 2.16 11.22 23.15
N LEU A 314 1.32 11.90 22.35
CA LEU A 314 0.57 13.10 22.74
C LEU A 314 -0.63 12.80 23.64
N TYR A 315 -0.88 11.52 24.01
CA TYR A 315 -2.05 11.07 24.77
C TYR A 315 -3.41 11.38 24.12
N VAL A 316 -3.44 11.58 22.82
CA VAL A 316 -4.66 11.82 22.06
C VAL A 316 -5.35 10.48 21.77
N ARG A 317 -6.62 10.36 22.17
CA ARG A 317 -7.46 9.22 21.79
C ARG A 317 -8.09 9.52 20.44
N VAL A 318 -7.81 8.69 19.47
CA VAL A 318 -8.31 8.84 18.09
C VAL A 318 -9.13 7.62 17.74
N ARG A 319 -10.23 7.82 17.03
CA ARG A 319 -11.00 6.73 16.45
C ARG A 319 -10.25 6.14 15.27
N PHE A 320 -10.47 4.87 14.99
CA PHE A 320 -9.86 4.21 13.83
C PHE A 320 -10.17 4.94 12.51
N SER A 321 -11.42 5.40 12.34
CA SER A 321 -11.84 6.20 11.18
C SER A 321 -11.06 7.51 11.02
N ASP A 322 -10.77 8.19 12.13
CA ASP A 322 -10.03 9.45 12.09
C ASP A 322 -8.55 9.21 11.75
N LEU A 323 -7.97 8.11 12.24
CA LEU A 323 -6.61 7.69 11.85
C LEU A 323 -6.54 7.42 10.33
N LEU A 324 -7.50 6.67 9.79
CA LEU A 324 -7.55 6.41 8.33
C LEU A 324 -7.68 7.71 7.53
N LEU A 325 -8.52 8.64 7.99
CA LEU A 325 -8.68 9.96 7.38
C LEU A 325 -7.36 10.73 7.32
N TRP A 326 -6.63 10.80 8.44
CA TRP A 326 -5.35 11.50 8.52
C TRP A 326 -4.26 10.85 7.68
N VAL A 327 -4.22 9.52 7.65
CA VAL A 327 -3.29 8.77 6.78
C VAL A 327 -3.59 9.05 5.31
N PHE A 328 -4.86 8.99 4.91
CA PHE A 328 -5.27 9.29 3.54
C PHE A 328 -4.95 10.74 3.16
N PHE A 329 -5.26 11.68 4.04
CA PHE A 329 -4.95 13.10 3.83
C PHE A 329 -3.44 13.34 3.65
N TYR A 330 -2.61 12.73 4.50
CA TYR A 330 -1.15 12.81 4.37
C TYR A 330 -0.68 12.26 3.01
N LEU A 331 -1.19 11.10 2.59
CA LEU A 331 -0.82 10.51 1.30
C LEU A 331 -1.17 11.41 0.13
N VAL A 332 -2.36 12.01 0.15
CA VAL A 332 -2.79 12.97 -0.89
C VAL A 332 -1.90 14.21 -0.93
N LEU A 333 -1.45 14.70 0.23
CA LEU A 333 -0.56 15.87 0.28
C LEU A 333 0.85 15.56 -0.24
N THR A 334 1.36 14.35 -0.01
CA THR A 334 2.70 13.94 -0.45
C THR A 334 2.74 13.46 -1.90
N ASP A 335 1.68 12.80 -2.33
CA ASP A 335 1.53 12.28 -3.69
C ASP A 335 0.07 12.46 -4.16
N PRO A 336 -0.27 13.60 -4.76
CA PRO A 336 -1.65 13.92 -5.14
C PRO A 336 -2.23 12.94 -6.16
N PHE A 337 -1.39 12.36 -7.02
CA PHE A 337 -1.85 11.46 -8.08
C PHE A 337 -2.06 10.02 -7.61
N CYS A 338 -1.66 9.69 -6.39
CA CYS A 338 -1.91 8.36 -5.81
C CYS A 338 -3.39 7.96 -5.82
N VAL A 339 -4.31 8.94 -5.81
CA VAL A 339 -5.76 8.72 -5.87
C VAL A 339 -6.24 8.07 -7.18
N VAL A 340 -5.42 8.06 -8.23
CA VAL A 340 -5.72 7.34 -9.49
C VAL A 340 -5.37 5.85 -9.38
N LEU A 341 -4.58 5.46 -8.38
CA LEU A 341 -4.12 4.08 -8.22
C LEU A 341 -5.20 3.17 -7.63
N ALA A 342 -5.47 2.06 -8.29
CA ALA A 342 -6.32 0.98 -7.78
C ALA A 342 -5.90 0.50 -6.38
N SER A 343 -4.59 0.50 -6.09
CA SER A 343 -4.04 0.04 -4.81
C SER A 343 -4.48 0.89 -3.61
N ILE A 344 -4.81 2.16 -3.81
CA ILE A 344 -5.34 3.04 -2.75
C ILE A 344 -6.74 2.56 -2.35
N TYR A 345 -7.63 2.40 -3.33
CA TYR A 345 -9.00 1.96 -3.09
C TYR A 345 -9.08 0.56 -2.49
N LEU A 346 -8.21 -0.36 -2.96
CA LEU A 346 -8.11 -1.70 -2.39
C LEU A 346 -7.62 -1.66 -0.94
N THR A 347 -6.63 -0.82 -0.61
CA THR A 347 -6.11 -0.73 0.76
C THR A 347 -7.15 -0.11 1.72
N PHE A 348 -7.68 1.07 1.38
CA PHE A 348 -8.62 1.76 2.27
C PHE A 348 -9.98 1.05 2.30
N GLY A 349 -10.44 0.49 1.19
CA GLY A 349 -11.64 -0.36 1.13
C GLY A 349 -11.52 -1.58 2.04
N ALA A 350 -10.39 -2.30 1.99
CA ALA A 350 -10.14 -3.42 2.89
C ALA A 350 -10.14 -2.99 4.36
N LEU A 351 -9.47 -1.89 4.71
CA LEU A 351 -9.41 -1.38 6.09
C LEU A 351 -10.80 -0.94 6.60
N LEU A 352 -11.63 -0.34 5.76
CA LEU A 352 -13.01 -0.01 6.09
C LEU A 352 -13.86 -1.28 6.32
N CYS A 353 -13.72 -2.29 5.46
CA CYS A 353 -14.39 -3.59 5.64
C CYS A 353 -13.93 -4.27 6.93
N ILE A 354 -12.63 -4.26 7.25
CA ILE A 354 -12.09 -4.78 8.50
C ILE A 354 -12.67 -4.04 9.71
N GLY A 355 -12.70 -2.71 9.66
CA GLY A 355 -13.30 -1.88 10.72
C GLY A 355 -14.79 -2.18 10.93
N PHE A 356 -15.53 -2.37 9.85
CA PHE A 356 -16.94 -2.77 9.89
C PHE A 356 -17.10 -4.17 10.51
N CYS A 357 -16.34 -5.16 10.06
CA CYS A 357 -16.36 -6.52 10.61
C CYS A 357 -16.04 -6.52 12.11
N ALA A 358 -15.01 -5.77 12.53
CA ALA A 358 -14.61 -5.67 13.94
C ALA A 358 -15.69 -5.04 14.83
N HIS A 359 -16.49 -4.13 14.28
CA HIS A 359 -17.59 -3.51 15.01
C HIS A 359 -18.84 -4.40 15.08
N TRP A 360 -19.10 -5.15 14.01
CA TRP A 360 -20.35 -5.86 13.81
C TRP A 360 -20.34 -7.31 14.29
N LEU A 361 -19.17 -7.96 14.25
CA LEU A 361 -19.01 -9.32 14.76
C LEU A 361 -18.66 -9.26 16.27
N PRO A 362 -19.59 -9.61 17.17
CA PRO A 362 -19.26 -9.75 18.59
C PRO A 362 -18.42 -11.03 18.75
N LEU A 363 -17.13 -10.86 18.82
CA LEU A 363 -16.20 -11.94 19.08
C LEU A 363 -16.10 -12.12 20.62
N ASN A 364 -17.01 -12.90 21.21
CA ASN A 364 -16.77 -13.47 22.54
C ASN A 364 -15.72 -14.57 22.33
N ILE A 365 -14.46 -14.30 22.74
CA ILE A 365 -13.31 -15.15 22.41
C ILE A 365 -12.81 -15.82 23.72
N ASP A 366 -13.65 -16.61 24.36
CA ASP A 366 -13.28 -17.26 25.61
C ASP A 366 -12.58 -18.60 25.38
N THR A 367 -12.94 -19.33 24.32
CA THR A 367 -12.35 -20.63 23.99
C THR A 367 -11.53 -20.60 22.69
N ARG A 368 -10.62 -21.60 22.52
CA ARG A 368 -9.85 -21.77 21.28
C ARG A 368 -10.77 -22.00 20.08
N TRP A 369 -11.87 -22.71 20.25
CA TRP A 369 -12.85 -22.98 19.21
C TRP A 369 -13.61 -21.72 18.77
N GLU A 370 -13.93 -20.83 19.69
CA GLU A 370 -14.55 -19.55 19.39
C GLU A 370 -13.61 -18.63 18.61
N LYS A 371 -12.30 -18.67 18.90
CA LYS A 371 -11.29 -17.96 18.11
C LYS A 371 -11.28 -18.43 16.65
N ILE A 372 -11.28 -19.74 16.42
CA ILE A 372 -11.29 -20.33 15.07
C ILE A 372 -12.60 -19.98 14.35
N LYS A 373 -13.76 -20.20 15.00
CA LYS A 373 -15.06 -19.84 14.44
C LYS A 373 -15.14 -18.33 14.13
N GLY A 374 -14.65 -17.49 15.01
CA GLY A 374 -14.59 -16.04 14.83
C GLY A 374 -13.71 -15.64 13.65
N PHE A 375 -12.56 -16.27 13.49
CA PHE A 375 -11.66 -16.03 12.35
C PHE A 375 -12.30 -16.45 11.01
N VAL A 376 -12.93 -17.62 10.96
CA VAL A 376 -13.65 -18.09 9.77
C VAL A 376 -14.83 -17.17 9.43
N ALA A 377 -15.64 -16.80 10.43
CA ALA A 377 -16.76 -15.89 10.25
C ALA A 377 -16.29 -14.50 9.78
N PHE A 378 -15.21 -13.98 10.37
CA PHE A 378 -14.59 -12.74 9.94
C PHE A 378 -14.15 -12.81 8.47
N GLN A 379 -13.45 -13.89 8.08
CA GLN A 379 -12.98 -14.07 6.71
C GLN A 379 -14.13 -14.14 5.70
N MET A 380 -15.22 -14.84 6.03
CA MET A 380 -16.40 -14.92 5.18
C MET A 380 -17.09 -13.56 5.01
N VAL A 381 -17.36 -12.86 6.11
CA VAL A 381 -18.02 -11.54 6.06
C VAL A 381 -17.13 -10.53 5.33
N PHE A 382 -15.83 -10.52 5.62
CA PHE A 382 -14.88 -9.66 4.93
C PHE A 382 -14.89 -9.93 3.41
N THR A 383 -14.86 -11.20 2.99
CA THR A 383 -14.88 -11.54 1.56
C THR A 383 -16.13 -11.03 0.88
N VAL A 384 -17.32 -11.25 1.49
CA VAL A 384 -18.60 -10.75 0.93
C VAL A 384 -18.61 -9.24 0.79
N LEU A 385 -18.12 -8.50 1.81
CA LEU A 385 -18.06 -7.04 1.78
C LEU A 385 -17.04 -6.49 0.79
N PHE A 386 -15.92 -7.17 0.64
CA PHE A 386 -14.80 -6.67 -0.17
C PHE A 386 -14.87 -7.10 -1.64
N THR A 387 -15.54 -8.20 -1.96
CA THR A 387 -15.68 -8.72 -3.33
C THR A 387 -16.21 -7.70 -4.33
N PRO A 388 -17.28 -6.90 -4.05
CA PRO A 388 -17.75 -5.90 -5.01
C PRO A 388 -16.67 -4.85 -5.36
N VAL A 389 -15.86 -4.45 -4.38
CA VAL A 389 -14.76 -3.49 -4.58
C VAL A 389 -13.68 -4.11 -5.46
N GLN A 390 -13.29 -5.36 -5.17
CA GLN A 390 -12.31 -6.08 -5.98
C GLN A 390 -12.79 -6.24 -7.42
N TYR A 391 -14.04 -6.67 -7.61
CA TYR A 391 -14.60 -6.90 -8.93
C TYR A 391 -14.69 -5.63 -9.76
N HIS A 392 -15.08 -4.50 -9.15
CA HIS A 392 -15.10 -3.21 -9.82
C HIS A 392 -13.69 -2.76 -10.26
N ILE A 393 -12.69 -2.98 -9.42
CA ILE A 393 -11.33 -2.47 -9.65
C ILE A 393 -10.51 -3.41 -10.54
N LEU A 394 -10.61 -4.72 -10.32
CA LEU A 394 -9.77 -5.72 -10.98
C LEU A 394 -10.43 -6.33 -12.21
N GLY A 395 -11.77 -6.30 -12.31
CA GLY A 395 -12.53 -6.91 -13.41
C GLY A 395 -12.66 -8.43 -13.31
N TYR A 396 -12.27 -9.03 -12.18
CA TYR A 396 -12.39 -10.47 -11.96
C TYR A 396 -12.49 -10.80 -10.47
N ILE A 397 -13.05 -11.96 -10.16
CA ILE A 397 -13.10 -12.55 -8.83
C ILE A 397 -12.67 -14.01 -8.86
N HIS A 398 -12.17 -14.48 -7.75
CA HIS A 398 -11.79 -15.87 -7.57
C HIS A 398 -12.73 -16.52 -6.54
N PRO A 399 -13.61 -17.44 -6.95
CA PRO A 399 -14.64 -18.02 -6.05
C PRO A 399 -14.07 -18.68 -4.81
N LEU A 400 -12.92 -19.33 -4.92
CA LEU A 400 -12.23 -20.01 -3.81
C LEU A 400 -11.17 -19.16 -3.10
N SER A 401 -11.02 -17.87 -3.43
CA SER A 401 -10.01 -17.02 -2.80
C SER A 401 -10.17 -16.89 -1.27
N TRP A 402 -11.40 -16.95 -0.77
CA TRP A 402 -11.66 -16.94 0.67
C TRP A 402 -11.04 -18.15 1.39
N LEU A 403 -11.06 -19.33 0.77
CA LEU A 403 -10.50 -20.55 1.31
C LEU A 403 -8.97 -20.50 1.29
N TRP A 404 -8.40 -20.07 0.15
CA TRP A 404 -6.95 -19.89 0.02
C TRP A 404 -6.43 -18.81 0.97
N ASN A 405 -7.13 -17.71 1.13
CA ASN A 405 -6.79 -16.68 2.08
C ASN A 405 -6.88 -17.16 3.54
N LEU A 406 -7.90 -17.97 3.87
CA LEU A 406 -8.04 -18.58 5.20
C LEU A 406 -6.81 -19.43 5.57
N LEU A 407 -6.25 -20.15 4.60
CA LEU A 407 -5.08 -21.03 4.77
C LEU A 407 -3.76 -20.24 4.70
N PHE A 408 -3.56 -19.45 3.65
CA PHE A 408 -2.27 -18.82 3.34
C PHE A 408 -1.98 -17.58 4.18
N ILE A 409 -2.98 -16.78 4.57
CA ILE A 409 -2.74 -15.59 5.40
C ILE A 409 -2.01 -15.98 6.70
N PRO A 410 -2.49 -16.93 7.53
CA PRO A 410 -1.76 -17.33 8.73
C PRO A 410 -0.36 -17.87 8.45
N ILE A 411 -0.21 -18.72 7.43
CA ILE A 411 1.08 -19.34 7.09
C ILE A 411 2.09 -18.26 6.68
N ILE A 412 1.72 -17.39 5.76
CA ILE A 412 2.62 -16.34 5.28
C ILE A 412 2.93 -15.33 6.38
N THR A 413 1.90 -14.84 7.10
CA THR A 413 2.08 -13.74 8.06
C THR A 413 2.67 -14.17 9.39
N LEU A 414 2.37 -15.38 9.88
CA LEU A 414 2.85 -15.85 11.19
C LEU A 414 4.11 -16.70 11.12
N PHE A 415 4.43 -17.26 9.96
CA PHE A 415 5.63 -18.08 9.77
C PHE A 415 6.62 -17.42 8.82
N PHE A 416 6.28 -17.25 7.54
CA PHE A 416 7.26 -16.77 6.55
C PHE A 416 7.75 -15.34 6.82
N VAL A 417 6.87 -14.42 7.19
CA VAL A 417 7.25 -13.02 7.42
C VAL A 417 8.16 -12.87 8.66
N PRO A 418 7.85 -13.43 9.85
CA PRO A 418 8.74 -13.34 10.99
C PRO A 418 10.07 -14.07 10.78
N VAL A 419 10.03 -15.32 10.25
CA VAL A 419 11.23 -16.11 10.00
C VAL A 419 12.09 -15.43 8.94
N GLY A 420 11.49 -14.93 7.86
CA GLY A 420 12.16 -14.16 6.82
C GLY A 420 12.78 -12.88 7.34
N GLY A 421 12.09 -12.15 8.21
CA GLY A 421 12.62 -10.95 8.86
C GLY A 421 13.85 -11.23 9.72
N VAL A 422 13.83 -12.31 10.50
CA VAL A 422 15.00 -12.76 11.28
C VAL A 422 16.13 -13.18 10.35
N LEU A 423 15.82 -13.91 9.28
CA LEU A 423 16.81 -14.35 8.30
C LEU A 423 17.49 -13.16 7.60
N LEU A 424 16.74 -12.14 7.19
CA LEU A 424 17.31 -10.91 6.63
C LEU A 424 18.24 -10.21 7.65
N ALA A 425 17.87 -10.18 8.92
CA ALA A 425 18.73 -9.62 9.96
C ALA A 425 20.02 -10.44 10.13
N ILE A 426 19.95 -11.78 10.11
CA ILE A 426 21.12 -12.67 10.15
C ILE A 426 22.00 -12.43 8.93
N MET A 427 21.45 -12.33 7.72
CA MET A 427 22.21 -12.06 6.49
C MET A 427 22.91 -10.70 6.56
N TYR A 428 22.24 -9.68 7.07
CA TYR A 428 22.83 -8.36 7.24
C TYR A 428 23.99 -8.37 8.25
N VAL A 429 23.82 -9.05 9.40
CA VAL A 429 24.86 -9.23 10.41
C VAL A 429 26.01 -10.09 9.88
N ASN A 430 25.70 -11.15 9.10
CA ASN A 430 26.70 -12.00 8.45
C ASN A 430 27.66 -11.19 7.58
N LYS A 431 27.09 -10.24 6.82
CA LYS A 431 27.87 -9.33 5.99
C LYS A 431 28.78 -8.43 6.82
N LEU A 432 28.29 -7.89 7.94
CA LEU A 432 29.07 -7.02 8.83
C LEU A 432 30.17 -7.80 9.58
N SER A 433 29.96 -9.09 9.83
CA SER A 433 30.86 -9.98 10.57
C SER A 433 31.79 -10.82 9.68
N ASN A 434 31.95 -10.45 8.40
CA ASN A 434 32.78 -11.15 7.43
C ASN A 434 32.50 -12.67 7.31
N GLY A 435 31.23 -13.05 7.34
CA GLY A 435 30.80 -14.43 7.07
C GLY A 435 30.61 -15.31 8.29
N MET A 436 30.62 -14.78 9.52
CA MET A 436 30.49 -15.56 10.75
C MET A 436 29.21 -16.41 10.81
N PHE A 437 28.12 -15.97 10.18
CA PHE A 437 26.82 -16.62 10.19
C PHE A 437 26.43 -17.21 8.82
N GLU A 438 27.39 -17.39 7.89
CA GLU A 438 27.15 -17.80 6.50
C GLU A 438 26.37 -19.12 6.40
N LEU A 439 26.77 -20.12 7.18
CA LEU A 439 26.10 -21.42 7.18
C LEU A 439 24.62 -21.31 7.61
N ILE A 440 24.35 -20.55 8.67
CA ILE A 440 22.99 -20.35 9.20
C ILE A 440 22.13 -19.59 8.19
N ALA A 441 22.68 -18.53 7.60
CA ALA A 441 22.00 -17.73 6.59
C ALA A 441 21.69 -18.58 5.34
N HIS A 442 22.68 -19.30 4.82
CA HIS A 442 22.55 -20.15 3.65
C HIS A 442 21.48 -21.26 3.86
N MET A 443 21.63 -22.06 4.92
CA MET A 443 20.66 -23.12 5.21
C MET A 443 19.26 -22.58 5.48
N GLY A 444 19.14 -21.45 6.18
CA GLY A 444 17.88 -20.81 6.44
C GLY A 444 17.16 -20.35 5.16
N VAL A 445 17.90 -19.75 4.22
CA VAL A 445 17.35 -19.32 2.91
C VAL A 445 16.89 -20.53 2.10
N LEU A 446 17.70 -21.58 1.98
CA LEU A 446 17.34 -22.77 1.20
C LEU A 446 16.14 -23.52 1.78
N ILE A 447 16.07 -23.66 3.10
CA ILE A 447 14.92 -24.31 3.76
C ILE A 447 13.64 -23.49 3.52
N LEU A 448 13.72 -22.17 3.68
CA LEU A 448 12.56 -21.29 3.51
C LEU A 448 12.08 -21.28 2.06
N ASP A 449 13.00 -21.27 1.10
CA ASP A 449 12.71 -21.35 -0.33
C ASP A 449 12.08 -22.69 -0.70
N PHE A 450 12.66 -23.81 -0.26
CA PHE A 450 12.12 -25.15 -0.49
C PHE A 450 10.70 -25.31 0.05
N VAL A 451 10.44 -24.87 1.29
CA VAL A 451 9.11 -24.94 1.89
C VAL A 451 8.11 -24.08 1.14
N LEU A 452 8.55 -22.89 0.67
CA LEU A 452 7.69 -22.01 -0.12
C LEU A 452 7.34 -22.61 -1.47
N GLU A 453 8.32 -23.13 -2.21
CA GLU A 453 8.10 -23.77 -3.52
C GLU A 453 7.22 -25.02 -3.39
N TRP A 454 7.45 -25.85 -2.37
CA TRP A 454 6.58 -26.98 -2.08
C TRP A 454 5.13 -26.53 -1.84
N LEU A 455 4.92 -25.48 -1.03
CA LEU A 455 3.59 -24.94 -0.76
C LEU A 455 2.91 -24.41 -2.02
N LEU A 456 3.67 -23.76 -2.91
CA LEU A 456 3.17 -23.24 -4.18
C LEU A 456 2.86 -24.36 -5.18
N SER A 457 3.64 -25.43 -5.19
CA SER A 457 3.37 -26.59 -6.06
C SER A 457 2.09 -27.31 -5.65
N VAL A 458 1.83 -27.45 -4.36
CA VAL A 458 0.55 -27.99 -3.85
C VAL A 458 -0.62 -27.09 -4.28
N LEU A 459 -0.47 -25.79 -4.19
CA LEU A 459 -1.48 -24.82 -4.63
C LEU A 459 -1.78 -24.98 -6.13
N ALA A 460 -0.73 -25.03 -6.98
CA ALA A 460 -0.87 -25.05 -8.43
C ALA A 460 -1.72 -26.21 -8.94
N ASN A 461 -1.70 -27.33 -8.22
CA ASN A 461 -2.46 -28.54 -8.58
C ASN A 461 -3.97 -28.45 -8.23
N HIS A 462 -4.43 -27.42 -7.51
CA HIS A 462 -5.81 -27.34 -6.98
C HIS A 462 -6.53 -26.05 -7.39
N LEU A 463 -6.17 -25.45 -8.50
CA LEU A 463 -6.68 -24.14 -8.92
C LEU A 463 -7.98 -24.22 -9.71
N THR A 464 -8.80 -23.19 -9.51
CA THR A 464 -9.97 -22.91 -10.34
C THR A 464 -9.73 -21.64 -11.16
N GLU A 465 -10.36 -21.57 -12.33
CA GLU A 465 -10.26 -20.37 -13.16
C GLU A 465 -11.01 -19.17 -12.51
N PRO A 466 -10.51 -17.95 -12.70
CA PRO A 466 -11.18 -16.75 -12.24
C PRO A 466 -12.44 -16.47 -13.07
N VAL A 467 -13.44 -15.87 -12.43
CA VAL A 467 -14.63 -15.36 -13.12
C VAL A 467 -14.40 -13.91 -13.52
N TYR A 468 -14.43 -13.64 -14.82
CA TYR A 468 -14.22 -12.31 -15.38
C TYR A 468 -15.53 -11.57 -15.57
N GLY A 469 -15.52 -10.25 -15.43
CA GLY A 469 -16.64 -9.37 -15.70
C GLY A 469 -16.39 -7.96 -15.17
N SER A 470 -17.42 -7.13 -15.17
CA SER A 470 -17.35 -5.77 -14.63
C SER A 470 -18.64 -5.42 -13.90
N ILE A 471 -18.50 -4.73 -12.80
CA ILE A 471 -19.63 -4.13 -12.07
C ILE A 471 -19.43 -2.61 -12.04
N SER A 472 -20.48 -1.85 -12.27
CA SER A 472 -20.40 -0.39 -12.18
C SER A 472 -20.21 0.08 -10.74
N LEU A 473 -19.75 1.32 -10.53
CA LEU A 473 -19.65 1.93 -9.20
C LEU A 473 -21.02 1.97 -8.49
N LEU A 474 -22.08 2.22 -9.25
CA LEU A 474 -23.46 2.16 -8.73
C LEU A 474 -23.84 0.75 -8.27
N GLY A 475 -23.39 -0.28 -9.00
CA GLY A 475 -23.56 -1.67 -8.60
C GLY A 475 -22.84 -2.02 -7.29
N VAL A 476 -21.61 -1.48 -7.09
CA VAL A 476 -20.87 -1.62 -5.82
C VAL A 476 -21.61 -0.96 -4.68
N LEU A 477 -22.04 0.28 -4.85
CA LEU A 477 -22.81 1.02 -3.84
C LEU A 477 -24.16 0.34 -3.56
N GLY A 478 -24.85 -0.13 -4.59
CA GLY A 478 -26.10 -0.88 -4.47
C GLY A 478 -25.92 -2.18 -3.69
N SER A 479 -24.88 -2.97 -4.01
CA SER A 479 -24.59 -4.20 -3.27
C SER A 479 -24.24 -3.93 -1.80
N TRP A 480 -23.50 -2.87 -1.49
CA TRP A 480 -23.24 -2.47 -0.10
C TRP A 480 -24.49 -2.01 0.63
N LEU A 481 -25.35 -1.21 -0.01
CA LEU A 481 -26.63 -0.81 0.59
C LEU A 481 -27.52 -2.03 0.89
N LEU A 482 -27.56 -3.01 0.00
CA LEU A 482 -28.31 -4.25 0.23
C LEU A 482 -27.71 -5.09 1.36
N ILE A 483 -26.40 -5.23 1.44
CA ILE A 483 -25.70 -5.94 2.52
C ILE A 483 -25.96 -5.24 3.87
N ILE A 484 -25.83 -3.91 3.92
CA ILE A 484 -26.01 -3.13 5.15
C ILE A 484 -27.50 -3.11 5.56
N SER A 485 -28.44 -2.95 4.63
CA SER A 485 -29.88 -2.98 4.92
C SER A 485 -30.34 -4.38 5.33
N GLY A 486 -29.86 -5.43 4.68
CA GLY A 486 -30.10 -6.80 5.08
C GLY A 486 -29.53 -7.11 6.48
N ALA A 487 -28.40 -6.49 6.84
CA ALA A 487 -27.81 -6.58 8.16
C ALA A 487 -28.60 -5.84 9.25
N SER A 488 -29.37 -4.80 8.89
CA SER A 488 -30.19 -4.01 9.81
C SER A 488 -31.62 -4.55 9.98
N LEU A 489 -32.08 -5.48 9.14
CA LEU A 489 -33.35 -6.16 9.31
C LEU A 489 -33.34 -6.97 10.63
N PRO A 490 -34.35 -6.79 11.49
CA PRO A 490 -34.38 -7.47 12.77
C PRO A 490 -34.27 -8.99 12.59
N VAL A 491 -33.44 -9.60 13.39
CA VAL A 491 -32.99 -10.99 13.42
C VAL A 491 -34.12 -12.03 13.65
N ILE A 492 -35.33 -11.78 13.15
CA ILE A 492 -36.50 -12.61 13.43
C ILE A 492 -36.51 -13.93 12.65
N LEU A 493 -35.77 -14.07 11.55
CA LEU A 493 -35.92 -15.27 10.71
C LEU A 493 -34.73 -16.25 10.67
N CYS A 494 -33.53 -15.88 10.93
CA CYS A 494 -32.40 -16.84 10.90
C CYS A 494 -31.09 -16.23 11.37
N GLY A 495 -30.85 -16.03 12.59
CA GLY A 495 -29.54 -15.71 13.13
C GLY A 495 -28.56 -14.95 12.20
N ARG A 496 -27.47 -14.48 12.72
CA ARG A 496 -26.43 -13.70 11.97
C ARG A 496 -25.88 -14.38 10.71
N CYS A 497 -26.02 -15.70 10.57
CA CYS A 497 -25.67 -16.44 9.37
C CYS A 497 -26.62 -16.19 8.18
N GLY A 498 -27.90 -15.87 8.42
CA GLY A 498 -28.87 -15.59 7.36
C GLY A 498 -28.53 -14.34 6.55
N VAL A 499 -27.90 -13.34 7.17
CA VAL A 499 -27.46 -12.11 6.50
C VAL A 499 -26.34 -12.40 5.48
N VAL A 500 -25.42 -13.31 5.80
CA VAL A 500 -24.36 -13.73 4.88
C VAL A 500 -24.93 -14.48 3.68
N VAL A 501 -25.94 -15.33 3.90
CA VAL A 501 -26.60 -16.08 2.82
C VAL A 501 -27.42 -15.14 1.93
N VAL A 502 -28.13 -14.18 2.50
CA VAL A 502 -28.88 -13.16 1.74
C VAL A 502 -27.91 -12.25 0.97
N GLY A 503 -26.82 -11.82 1.61
CA GLY A 503 -25.76 -11.03 0.96
C GLY A 503 -25.10 -11.78 -0.21
N LEU A 504 -24.80 -13.06 -0.06
CA LEU A 504 -24.29 -13.93 -1.12
C LEU A 504 -25.32 -14.13 -2.25
N GLY A 505 -26.59 -14.34 -1.92
CA GLY A 505 -27.66 -14.47 -2.91
C GLY A 505 -27.86 -13.20 -3.72
N LEU A 506 -27.81 -12.03 -3.08
CA LEU A 506 -27.92 -10.72 -3.74
C LEU A 506 -26.66 -10.38 -4.54
N LEU A 507 -25.49 -10.81 -4.11
CA LEU A 507 -24.24 -10.68 -4.86
C LEU A 507 -24.29 -11.54 -6.14
N ILE A 508 -24.81 -12.75 -6.06
CA ILE A 508 -25.04 -13.64 -7.21
C ILE A 508 -26.05 -13.01 -8.17
N LEU A 509 -27.15 -12.44 -7.66
CA LEU A 509 -28.14 -11.71 -8.47
C LEU A 509 -27.56 -10.46 -9.15
N GLY A 510 -26.69 -9.69 -8.45
CA GLY A 510 -25.99 -8.53 -9.01
C GLY A 510 -24.89 -8.90 -10.03
N LEU A 511 -24.45 -10.15 -10.08
CA LEU A 511 -23.52 -10.68 -11.06
C LEU A 511 -24.21 -11.24 -12.30
N THR A 512 -25.53 -11.51 -12.21
CA THR A 512 -26.36 -12.08 -13.31
C THR A 512 -27.20 -11.01 -14.03
N LEU A 513 -27.27 -9.80 -13.51
CA LEU A 513 -27.87 -8.61 -14.12
C LEU A 513 -26.76 -7.66 -14.63
#